data_0b1b28d994fd18fd0076b327e3dd02e4
#
_entry.id   0b1b28d994fd18fd0076b327e3dd02e4
#
_cell.length_a   1.000
_cell.length_b   1.000
_cell.length_c   1.000
_cell.angle_alpha   90.00
_cell.angle_beta   90.00
_cell.angle_gamma   90.00
#
_symmetry.space_group_name_H-M   'P 1'
#
loop_
_entity.id
_entity.type
_entity.pdbx_description
1 polymer ?
#
loop_
_entity_poly.entity_id
_entity_poly.type
_entity_poly.pdbx_seq_one_letter_code
_entity_poly.pdbx_strand_id
1 'polypeptide(L)'
;MLKLFLSEVSQSINTCVINILIFSFFNKVYGKKYQSRILYGVAYIGAVTAMILVNQIQIAPVNLLYTIVYMDVLSVWLFRADFKKFWLYNLIFLLILFFSDAITFSFWSAIRGDSYGEIILQEELTAISNLLNILVMFLGYRIVLAFLCKNDMNCLLYTSDAA
;
A
#
# COMPACT_ATOMS: atom_id res chain seq x y z
N MET A 1 22.36 -1.96 17.47
CA MET A 1 21.26 -2.88 17.87
C MET A 1 19.90 -2.17 17.94
N LEU A 2 19.73 -1.12 18.76
CA LEU A 2 18.45 -0.41 18.86
C LEU A 2 17.99 0.24 17.53
N LYS A 3 18.90 0.85 16.76
CA LYS A 3 18.61 1.49 15.49
C LYS A 3 18.13 0.49 14.42
N LEU A 4 18.81 -0.65 14.30
CA LEU A 4 18.40 -1.73 13.42
C LEU A 4 17.00 -2.24 13.78
N PHE A 5 16.73 -2.47 15.06
CA PHE A 5 15.42 -2.88 15.53
C PHE A 5 14.32 -1.85 15.19
N LEU A 6 14.60 -0.55 15.37
CA LEU A 6 13.65 0.51 15.01
C LEU A 6 13.38 0.55 13.50
N SER A 7 14.40 0.34 12.67
CA SER A 7 14.26 0.28 11.22
C SER A 7 13.37 -0.90 10.80
N GLU A 8 13.63 -2.10 11.32
CA GLU A 8 12.83 -3.30 11.01
C GLU A 8 11.37 -3.17 11.49
N VAL A 9 11.16 -2.62 12.68
CA VAL A 9 9.81 -2.38 13.21
C VAL A 9 9.07 -1.36 12.34
N SER A 10 9.72 -0.25 11.96
CA SER A 10 9.11 0.78 11.12
C SER A 10 8.76 0.23 9.73
N GLN A 11 9.60 -0.60 9.13
CA GLN A 11 9.33 -1.27 7.87
C GLN A 11 8.15 -2.24 7.97
N SER A 12 8.07 -2.99 9.06
CA SER A 12 6.94 -3.89 9.32
C SER A 12 5.63 -3.12 9.49
N ILE A 13 5.65 -1.99 10.20
CA ILE A 13 4.49 -1.10 10.35
C ILE A 13 4.08 -0.55 8.98
N ASN A 14 5.03 -0.06 8.18
CA ASN A 14 4.75 0.44 6.84
C ASN A 14 4.08 -0.64 5.98
N THR A 15 4.59 -1.87 5.99
CA THR A 15 4.01 -3.01 5.28
C THR A 15 2.57 -3.32 5.75
N CYS A 16 2.31 -3.29 7.05
CA CYS A 16 0.95 -3.45 7.59
C CYS A 16 0.01 -2.36 7.07
N VAL A 17 0.44 -1.10 7.11
CA VAL A 17 -0.39 0.03 6.67
C VAL A 17 -0.65 -0.03 5.17
N ILE A 18 0.35 -0.36 4.33
CA ILE A 18 0.17 -0.57 2.89
C ILE A 18 -0.94 -1.60 2.64
N ASN A 19 -0.88 -2.75 3.31
CA ASN A 19 -1.88 -3.80 3.15
C ASN A 19 -3.28 -3.35 3.63
N ILE A 20 -3.39 -2.60 4.74
CA ILE A 20 -4.66 -2.02 5.17
C ILE A 20 -5.24 -1.11 4.08
N LEU A 21 -4.41 -0.27 3.48
CA LEU A 21 -4.85 0.65 2.44
C LEU A 21 -5.26 -0.09 1.16
N ILE A 22 -4.54 -1.14 0.74
CA ILE A 22 -4.90 -2.00 -0.40
C ILE A 22 -6.27 -2.65 -0.15
N PHE A 23 -6.47 -3.31 0.99
CA PHE A 23 -7.74 -3.95 1.33
C PHE A 23 -8.88 -2.94 1.41
N SER A 24 -8.63 -1.78 2.02
CA SER A 24 -9.62 -0.70 2.11
C SER A 24 -9.98 -0.13 0.74
N PHE A 25 -8.98 0.09 -0.12
CA PHE A 25 -9.17 0.58 -1.48
C PHE A 25 -10.00 -0.39 -2.31
N PHE A 26 -9.61 -1.67 -2.34
CA PHE A 26 -10.32 -2.70 -3.10
C PHE A 26 -11.74 -2.93 -2.57
N ASN A 27 -11.94 -2.86 -1.25
CA ASN A 27 -13.28 -2.95 -0.68
C ASN A 27 -14.18 -1.80 -1.14
N LYS A 28 -13.65 -0.57 -1.25
CA LYS A 28 -14.42 0.60 -1.68
C LYS A 28 -14.67 0.62 -3.19
N VAL A 29 -13.72 0.18 -3.99
CA VAL A 29 -13.79 0.26 -5.45
C VAL A 29 -14.49 -0.95 -6.07
N TYR A 30 -14.23 -2.14 -5.55
CA TYR A 30 -14.77 -3.40 -6.10
C TYR A 30 -15.89 -4.00 -5.25
N GLY A 31 -15.91 -3.72 -3.94
CA GLY A 31 -16.76 -4.40 -2.99
C GLY A 31 -16.28 -5.81 -2.66
N LYS A 32 -16.75 -6.34 -1.52
CA LYS A 32 -16.40 -7.68 -1.04
C LYS A 32 -17.08 -8.77 -1.86
N LYS A 33 -16.35 -9.83 -2.20
CA LYS A 33 -16.88 -11.01 -2.87
C LYS A 33 -17.56 -11.97 -1.89
N TYR A 34 -17.00 -12.10 -0.68
CA TYR A 34 -17.47 -13.00 0.37
C TYR A 34 -17.92 -12.20 1.59
N GLN A 35 -18.86 -12.74 2.38
CA GLN A 35 -19.33 -12.10 3.62
C GLN A 35 -18.47 -12.49 4.85
N SER A 36 -17.61 -13.50 4.74
CA SER A 36 -16.80 -14.01 5.84
C SER A 36 -15.72 -13.04 6.26
N ARG A 37 -15.83 -12.46 7.46
CA ARG A 37 -14.79 -11.59 8.04
C ARG A 37 -13.49 -12.35 8.34
N ILE A 38 -13.63 -13.63 8.70
CA ILE A 38 -12.47 -14.50 9.01
C ILE A 38 -11.60 -14.70 7.77
N LEU A 39 -12.21 -14.92 6.60
CA LEU A 39 -11.49 -15.08 5.34
C LEU A 39 -10.63 -13.85 5.01
N TYR A 40 -11.19 -12.65 5.17
CA TYR A 40 -10.43 -11.40 4.94
C TYR A 40 -9.32 -11.21 5.98
N GLY A 41 -9.56 -11.58 7.24
CA GLY A 41 -8.54 -11.53 8.29
C GLY A 41 -7.35 -12.47 8.01
N VAL A 42 -7.64 -13.72 7.65
CA VAL A 42 -6.60 -14.71 7.30
C VAL A 42 -5.83 -14.26 6.05
N ALA A 43 -6.55 -13.80 5.02
CA ALA A 43 -5.91 -13.29 3.81
C ALA A 43 -5.04 -12.06 4.08
N TYR A 44 -5.47 -11.15 4.96
CA TYR A 44 -4.68 -9.99 5.38
C TYR A 44 -3.39 -10.41 6.08
N ILE A 45 -3.49 -11.32 7.07
CA ILE A 45 -2.31 -11.82 7.79
C ILE A 45 -1.34 -12.50 6.82
N GLY A 46 -1.84 -13.37 5.94
CA GLY A 46 -1.03 -14.05 4.93
C GLY A 46 -0.33 -13.06 3.99
N ALA A 47 -1.06 -12.02 3.55
CA ALA A 47 -0.52 -10.96 2.69
C ALA A 47 0.59 -10.16 3.35
N VAL A 48 0.38 -9.72 4.60
CA VAL A 48 1.40 -8.99 5.39
C VAL A 48 2.64 -9.84 5.58
N THR A 49 2.47 -11.11 5.99
CA THR A 49 3.59 -12.04 6.20
C THR A 49 4.39 -12.26 4.92
N ALA A 50 3.71 -12.53 3.81
CA ALA A 50 4.38 -12.73 2.52
C ALA A 50 5.12 -11.47 2.05
N MET A 51 4.52 -10.29 2.22
CA MET A 51 5.16 -9.03 1.83
C MET A 51 6.40 -8.71 2.69
N ILE A 52 6.36 -9.00 4.00
CA ILE A 52 7.53 -8.87 4.88
C ILE A 52 8.65 -9.79 4.40
N LEU A 53 8.36 -11.05 4.09
CA LEU A 53 9.36 -12.01 3.61
C LEU A 53 9.97 -11.59 2.27
N VAL A 54 9.15 -11.09 1.34
CA VAL A 54 9.64 -10.60 0.03
C VAL A 54 10.50 -9.35 0.19
N ASN A 55 10.12 -8.43 1.07
CA ASN A 55 10.91 -7.23 1.34
C ASN A 55 12.31 -7.54 1.91
N GLN A 56 12.48 -8.67 2.61
CA GLN A 56 13.80 -9.11 3.09
C GLN A 56 14.77 -9.49 1.95
N ILE A 57 14.27 -9.78 0.75
CA ILE A 57 15.10 -10.08 -0.42
C ILE A 57 15.87 -8.83 -0.90
N GLN A 58 15.37 -7.63 -0.59
CA GLN A 58 15.97 -6.32 -0.92
C GLN A 58 16.28 -6.11 -2.42
N ILE A 59 15.58 -6.82 -3.31
CA ILE A 59 15.68 -6.68 -4.76
C ILE A 59 14.47 -5.91 -5.28
N ALA A 60 14.65 -4.62 -5.61
CA ALA A 60 13.55 -3.73 -6.00
C ALA A 60 12.65 -4.28 -7.14
N PRO A 61 13.17 -4.84 -8.25
CA PRO A 61 12.32 -5.44 -9.28
C PRO A 61 11.47 -6.62 -8.79
N VAL A 62 12.00 -7.44 -7.87
CA VAL A 62 11.28 -8.58 -7.28
C VAL A 62 10.13 -8.08 -6.42
N ASN A 63 10.37 -7.07 -5.58
CA ASN A 63 9.36 -6.48 -4.72
C ASN A 63 8.24 -5.83 -5.55
N LEU A 64 8.60 -5.12 -6.62
CA LEU A 64 7.62 -4.50 -7.53
C LEU A 64 6.76 -5.57 -8.23
N LEU A 65 7.39 -6.58 -8.82
CA LEU A 65 6.68 -7.68 -9.49
C LEU A 65 5.75 -8.41 -8.53
N TYR A 66 6.25 -8.70 -7.32
CA TYR A 66 5.42 -9.31 -6.28
C TYR A 66 4.20 -8.45 -5.94
N THR A 67 4.37 -7.14 -5.76
CA THR A 67 3.28 -6.23 -5.42
C THR A 67 2.21 -6.21 -6.53
N ILE A 68 2.62 -6.18 -7.81
CA ILE A 68 1.70 -6.23 -8.96
C ILE A 68 0.89 -7.54 -8.93
N VAL A 69 1.58 -8.69 -8.92
CA VAL A 69 0.95 -10.01 -8.93
C VAL A 69 0.04 -10.19 -7.70
N TYR A 70 0.50 -9.77 -6.54
CA TYR A 70 -0.25 -9.82 -5.30
C TYR A 70 -1.56 -9.02 -5.40
N MET A 71 -1.51 -7.77 -5.86
CA MET A 71 -2.70 -6.94 -6.03
C MET A 71 -3.68 -7.53 -7.03
N ASP A 72 -3.16 -8.09 -8.13
CA ASP A 72 -3.95 -8.73 -9.16
C ASP A 72 -4.68 -9.97 -8.62
N VAL A 73 -3.97 -10.85 -7.95
CA VAL A 73 -4.56 -12.06 -7.34
C VAL A 73 -5.58 -11.68 -6.26
N LEU A 74 -5.24 -10.73 -5.38
CA LEU A 74 -6.11 -10.30 -4.30
C LEU A 74 -7.43 -9.73 -4.81
N SER A 75 -7.38 -8.85 -5.83
CA SER A 75 -8.55 -8.17 -6.38
C SER A 75 -9.53 -9.16 -7.04
N VAL A 76 -9.04 -10.17 -7.73
CA VAL A 76 -9.87 -11.21 -8.39
C VAL A 76 -10.37 -12.25 -7.40
N TRP A 77 -9.54 -12.63 -6.42
CA TRP A 77 -9.88 -13.70 -5.49
C TRP A 77 -10.84 -13.25 -4.39
N LEU A 78 -10.55 -12.14 -3.72
CA LEU A 78 -11.33 -11.67 -2.56
C LEU A 78 -12.36 -10.59 -2.88
N PHE A 79 -12.14 -9.83 -3.96
CA PHE A 79 -13.01 -8.72 -4.31
C PHE A 79 -13.72 -8.96 -5.64
N ARG A 80 -14.80 -8.21 -5.90
CA ARG A 80 -15.58 -8.32 -7.13
C ARG A 80 -14.96 -7.45 -8.22
N ALA A 81 -13.69 -7.70 -8.57
CA ALA A 81 -13.02 -6.95 -9.61
C ALA A 81 -13.65 -7.26 -10.97
N ASP A 82 -14.16 -6.25 -11.65
CA ASP A 82 -14.60 -6.33 -13.04
C ASP A 82 -13.35 -6.29 -13.94
N PHE A 83 -13.21 -7.26 -14.84
CA PHE A 83 -12.05 -7.41 -15.72
C PHE A 83 -11.74 -6.14 -16.52
N LYS A 84 -12.76 -5.34 -16.88
CA LYS A 84 -12.57 -4.09 -17.63
C LYS A 84 -11.95 -2.96 -16.80
N LYS A 85 -12.24 -2.92 -15.48
CA LYS A 85 -11.78 -1.86 -14.57
C LYS A 85 -10.56 -2.29 -13.74
N PHE A 86 -10.29 -3.58 -13.70
CA PHE A 86 -9.26 -4.21 -12.90
C PHE A 86 -7.88 -3.55 -13.07
N TRP A 87 -7.38 -3.49 -14.31
CA TRP A 87 -6.08 -2.90 -14.60
C TRP A 87 -5.98 -1.42 -14.23
N LEU A 88 -7.06 -0.68 -14.45
CA LEU A 88 -7.08 0.75 -14.16
C LEU A 88 -6.94 1.02 -12.67
N TYR A 89 -7.72 0.36 -11.84
CA TYR A 89 -7.70 0.62 -10.40
C TYR A 89 -6.45 0.07 -9.72
N ASN A 90 -5.95 -1.08 -10.16
CA ASN A 90 -4.68 -1.61 -9.67
C ASN A 90 -3.52 -0.68 -10.06
N LEU A 91 -3.51 -0.18 -11.30
CA LEU A 91 -2.53 0.81 -11.74
C LEU A 91 -2.61 2.11 -10.94
N ILE A 92 -3.81 2.63 -10.68
CA ILE A 92 -3.99 3.83 -9.86
C ILE A 92 -3.39 3.63 -8.46
N PHE A 93 -3.62 2.48 -7.83
CA PHE A 93 -3.05 2.22 -6.52
C PHE A 93 -1.52 2.07 -6.57
N LEU A 94 -0.98 1.40 -7.58
CA LEU A 94 0.47 1.31 -7.81
C LEU A 94 1.10 2.70 -7.99
N LEU A 95 0.42 3.61 -8.69
CA LEU A 95 0.88 4.99 -8.82
C LEU A 95 0.89 5.72 -7.47
N ILE A 96 -0.09 5.48 -6.59
CA ILE A 96 -0.06 6.04 -5.22
C ILE A 96 1.19 5.58 -4.48
N LEU A 97 1.52 4.28 -4.53
CA LEU A 97 2.73 3.73 -3.90
C LEU A 97 3.99 4.36 -4.49
N PHE A 98 4.11 4.38 -5.81
CA PHE A 98 5.27 4.92 -6.50
C PHE A 98 5.50 6.41 -6.20
N PHE A 99 4.44 7.23 -6.27
CA PHE A 99 4.54 8.66 -5.97
C PHE A 99 4.84 8.92 -4.49
N SER A 100 4.32 8.10 -3.59
CA SER A 100 4.63 8.19 -2.17
C SER A 100 6.13 7.98 -1.91
N ASP A 101 6.71 6.95 -2.51
CA ASP A 101 8.15 6.67 -2.41
C ASP A 101 8.98 7.80 -3.04
N ALA A 102 8.58 8.27 -4.22
CA ALA A 102 9.27 9.34 -4.94
C ALA A 102 9.25 10.67 -4.16
N ILE A 103 8.11 11.04 -3.57
CA ILE A 103 7.97 12.25 -2.74
C ILE A 103 8.83 12.14 -1.49
N THR A 104 8.78 11.01 -0.79
CA THR A 104 9.57 10.77 0.42
C THR A 104 11.06 10.85 0.11
N PHE A 105 11.51 10.23 -0.97
CA PHE A 105 12.88 10.31 -1.42
C PHE A 105 13.29 11.75 -1.79
N SER A 106 12.49 12.44 -2.60
CA SER A 106 12.77 13.81 -3.02
C SER A 106 12.87 14.78 -1.83
N PHE A 107 12.03 14.58 -0.82
CA PHE A 107 12.07 15.36 0.42
C PHE A 107 13.42 15.23 1.14
N TRP A 108 13.93 14.01 1.30
CA TRP A 108 15.22 13.78 1.96
C TRP A 108 16.39 14.26 1.11
N SER A 109 16.36 14.02 -0.19
CA SER A 109 17.38 14.52 -1.12
C SER A 109 17.47 16.06 -1.10
N ALA A 110 16.34 16.74 -1.02
CA ALA A 110 16.31 18.21 -0.94
C ALA A 110 16.85 18.77 0.38
N ILE A 111 16.65 18.06 1.51
CA ILE A 111 17.10 18.55 2.83
C ILE A 111 18.59 18.25 3.07
N ARG A 112 19.06 17.07 2.65
CA ARG A 112 20.41 16.58 3.00
C ARG A 112 21.37 16.55 1.84
N GLY A 113 20.88 16.62 0.60
CA GLY A 113 21.70 16.41 -0.60
C GLY A 113 22.16 14.96 -0.80
N ASP A 114 21.65 14.04 0.02
CA ASP A 114 22.04 12.62 -0.02
C ASP A 114 21.45 11.92 -1.25
N SER A 115 22.19 10.98 -1.82
CA SER A 115 21.69 10.10 -2.87
C SER A 115 20.77 9.02 -2.30
N TYR A 116 19.95 8.39 -3.17
CA TYR A 116 19.03 7.33 -2.76
C TYR A 116 19.72 6.18 -1.99
N GLY A 117 20.91 5.78 -2.44
CA GLY A 117 21.67 4.71 -1.78
C GLY A 117 22.14 5.09 -0.39
N GLU A 118 22.51 6.36 -0.18
CA GLU A 118 22.97 6.85 1.13
C GLU A 118 21.84 6.94 2.14
N ILE A 119 20.63 7.31 1.70
CA ILE A 119 19.44 7.37 2.55
C ILE A 119 19.04 5.98 3.06
N ILE A 120 19.07 4.97 2.19
CA ILE A 120 18.71 3.59 2.55
C ILE A 120 19.73 3.00 3.54
N LEU A 121 21.00 3.37 3.46
CA LEU A 121 22.05 2.85 4.34
C LEU A 121 21.99 3.44 5.75
N GLN A 122 21.22 4.51 5.98
CA GLN A 122 21.09 5.14 7.28
C GLN A 122 19.83 4.64 8.00
N GLU A 123 19.97 3.72 8.93
CA GLU A 123 18.86 3.08 9.67
C GLU A 123 17.91 4.08 10.35
N GLU A 124 18.43 5.18 10.90
CA GLU A 124 17.60 6.22 11.52
C GLU A 124 16.71 6.93 10.51
N LEU A 125 17.26 7.27 9.34
CA LEU A 125 16.51 7.90 8.26
C LEU A 125 15.46 6.98 7.69
N THR A 126 15.76 5.68 7.60
CA THR A 126 14.81 4.68 7.11
C THR A 126 13.55 4.65 7.98
N ALA A 127 13.69 4.72 9.30
CA ALA A 127 12.54 4.73 10.19
C ALA A 127 11.66 5.97 10.00
N ILE A 128 12.27 7.16 9.90
CA ILE A 128 11.53 8.41 9.69
C ILE A 128 10.93 8.46 8.28
N SER A 129 11.66 7.96 7.29
CA SER A 129 11.20 7.86 5.90
C SER A 129 9.97 6.98 5.78
N ASN A 130 9.92 5.84 6.47
CA ASN A 130 8.75 4.97 6.49
C ASN A 130 7.53 5.67 7.08
N LEU A 131 7.69 6.46 8.14
CA LEU A 131 6.59 7.24 8.71
C LEU A 131 6.09 8.33 7.75
N LEU A 132 7.01 9.04 7.11
CA LEU A 132 6.66 10.06 6.10
C LEU A 132 5.96 9.41 4.90
N ASN A 133 6.44 8.28 4.44
CA ASN A 133 5.83 7.51 3.36
C ASN A 133 4.39 7.10 3.70
N ILE A 134 4.14 6.59 4.91
CA ILE A 134 2.79 6.28 5.39
C ILE A 134 1.87 7.49 5.30
N LEU A 135 2.34 8.66 5.74
CA LEU A 135 1.55 9.88 5.70
C LEU A 135 1.20 10.29 4.26
N VAL A 136 2.20 10.33 3.38
CA VAL A 136 2.02 10.71 1.97
C VAL A 136 1.10 9.73 1.26
N MET A 137 1.29 8.44 1.49
CA MET A 137 0.46 7.38 0.92
C MET A 137 -1.00 7.47 1.39
N PHE A 138 -1.22 7.74 2.68
CA PHE A 138 -2.58 7.94 3.21
C PHE A 138 -3.25 9.16 2.57
N LEU A 139 -2.53 10.27 2.41
CA LEU A 139 -3.07 11.45 1.73
C LEU A 139 -3.40 11.15 0.27
N GLY A 140 -2.49 10.51 -0.47
CA GLY A 140 -2.72 10.07 -1.85
C GLY A 140 -3.95 9.18 -1.98
N TYR A 141 -4.06 8.18 -1.11
CA TYR A 141 -5.22 7.30 -1.02
C TYR A 141 -6.53 8.09 -0.82
N ARG A 142 -6.55 9.06 0.12
CA ARG A 142 -7.74 9.89 0.40
C ARG A 142 -8.13 10.75 -0.80
N ILE A 143 -7.15 11.37 -1.45
CA ILE A 143 -7.37 12.21 -2.63
C ILE A 143 -7.96 11.38 -3.76
N VAL A 144 -7.34 10.25 -4.08
CA VAL A 144 -7.79 9.37 -5.17
C VAL A 144 -9.20 8.83 -4.90
N LEU A 145 -9.50 8.40 -3.69
CA LEU A 145 -10.86 7.97 -3.34
C LEU A 145 -11.88 9.09 -3.48
N ALA A 146 -11.54 10.32 -3.06
CA ALA A 146 -12.43 11.46 -3.21
C ALA A 146 -12.77 11.72 -4.68
N PHE A 147 -11.79 11.60 -5.59
CA PHE A 147 -12.02 11.74 -7.03
C PHE A 147 -12.84 10.59 -7.61
N LEU A 148 -12.52 9.35 -7.26
CA LEU A 148 -13.24 8.17 -7.75
C LEU A 148 -14.69 8.15 -7.26
N CYS A 149 -14.91 8.45 -5.97
CA CYS A 149 -16.25 8.43 -5.39
C CYS A 149 -17.11 9.63 -5.83
N LYS A 150 -16.52 10.74 -6.25
CA LYS A 150 -17.26 11.87 -6.79
C LYS A 150 -17.89 11.54 -8.16
N ASN A 151 -17.24 10.69 -8.94
CA ASN A 151 -17.68 10.34 -10.29
C ASN A 151 -18.53 9.07 -10.36
N ASP A 152 -18.54 8.24 -9.32
CA ASP A 152 -19.25 6.95 -9.29
C ASP A 152 -20.24 6.94 -8.11
N MET A 153 -21.54 7.11 -8.40
CA MET A 153 -22.59 7.08 -7.35
C MET A 153 -22.62 5.76 -6.56
N ASN A 154 -22.05 4.69 -7.09
CA ASN A 154 -21.93 3.40 -6.43
C ASN A 154 -20.97 3.40 -5.23
N CYS A 155 -19.97 4.29 -5.19
CA CYS A 155 -19.10 4.46 -4.03
C CYS A 155 -19.81 4.98 -2.78
N LEU A 156 -20.87 5.75 -2.95
CA LEU A 156 -21.64 6.36 -1.84
C LEU A 156 -22.67 5.39 -1.24
N LEU A 157 -23.19 4.44 -2.02
CA LEU A 157 -24.19 3.48 -1.56
C LEU A 157 -23.62 2.46 -0.55
N TYR A 158 -22.33 2.13 -0.63
CA TYR A 158 -21.68 1.20 0.30
C TYR A 158 -21.39 1.78 1.70
N THR A 159 -21.48 3.10 1.89
CA THR A 159 -21.30 3.73 3.20
C THR A 159 -22.60 3.84 4.00
N SER A 160 -23.76 3.69 3.34
CA SER A 160 -25.09 3.81 3.96
C SER A 160 -25.57 2.51 4.62
N ASP A 161 -25.10 1.34 4.17
CA ASP A 161 -25.54 0.03 4.70
C ASP A 161 -24.67 -0.49 5.87
N ALA A 162 -23.77 0.33 6.41
CA ALA A 162 -22.89 -0.02 7.54
C ALA A 162 -23.26 0.73 8.84
N ALA A 163 -24.44 1.33 8.91
CA ALA A 163 -24.99 1.95 10.12
C ALA A 163 -26.00 1.03 10.79
#